data_548d118de3b1b1e48248d0d82dfba971
#
_entry.id   548d118de3b1b1e48248d0d82dfba971
#
_cell.length_a   1.000
_cell.length_b   1.000
_cell.length_c   1.000
_cell.angle_alpha   90.00
_cell.angle_beta   90.00
_cell.angle_gamma   90.00
#
_symmetry.space_group_name_H-M   'P 1'
#
loop_
_entity.id
_entity.type
_entity.pdbx_description
1 polymer ?
#
loop_
_entity_poly.entity_id
_entity_poly.type
_entity_poly.pdbx_seq_one_letter_code
_entity_poly.pdbx_strand_id
1 'polypeptide(L)'
;MSQTATVKPQSPWSPLKITTFRYLWLAVLVSNIGSWMHEAGAGWLMTTLTTSPVLVALMQTATSLPAFFILLPSGALSDILDRRKYLMAGNIGMCIAAVIIGVMTLSGLITAWSLLGLTLLLGIGMAMIMPTWQSIIPEVVPRTELQAAIGLNTLGMNVSRVIGSLLAGTIIAASGSGAVFICNALSFIFIISVLATWKRVPPVTQLPPERFFDAVKTGLRFTWHSPALQAAIFRSIGFYFFASVMWALLPLIAKDLLQGGPLTYTFLFAAISIGAIGSALLLPKFRTYLNNDQLITVAALVFAVALSITALVHINVVAMLALCFCGAAWIIVMTSAQLAAQTALPNWVRARGIAIFQMFFMGSLAIGPVIWGSIAEITSLPTAMLVACGGLVMASIFTQRWKISGNDNLDHTPSQHWLLPQPKLFIGAQQGPVLITVRYEVAKPDLEDFLREIKLLGSGRQRDGATFWQIFEDATNPGSYMETYVVATWLDHLRQHERISKQDALIQQRIRVLLQPGTVPLVSHFVHPLVL
;
A
#
# COMPACT_ATOMS: atom_id res chain seq x y z
N MET A 1 39.17 -18.36 -5.01
CA MET A 1 39.16 -16.94 -5.41
C MET A 1 38.01 -16.76 -6.39
N SER A 2 36.82 -16.37 -5.90
CA SER A 2 35.64 -16.09 -6.71
C SER A 2 35.76 -14.63 -7.19
N GLN A 3 35.92 -14.44 -8.49
CA GLN A 3 35.88 -13.11 -9.10
C GLN A 3 34.45 -12.56 -8.95
N THR A 4 34.27 -11.64 -8.03
CA THR A 4 33.10 -10.73 -8.00
C THR A 4 33.16 -9.89 -9.27
N ALA A 5 32.41 -10.31 -10.30
CA ALA A 5 32.16 -9.51 -11.48
C ALA A 5 31.50 -8.20 -11.03
N THR A 6 32.23 -7.09 -11.12
CA THR A 6 31.71 -5.74 -10.92
C THR A 6 30.67 -5.49 -11.99
N VAL A 7 29.38 -5.63 -11.62
CA VAL A 7 28.25 -5.25 -12.48
C VAL A 7 28.34 -3.73 -12.69
N LYS A 8 28.73 -3.31 -13.92
CA LYS A 8 28.70 -1.90 -14.30
C LYS A 8 27.31 -1.33 -14.00
N PRO A 9 27.19 -0.16 -13.38
CA PRO A 9 25.90 0.47 -13.16
C PRO A 9 25.23 0.69 -14.51
N GLN A 10 24.11 0.00 -14.72
CA GLN A 10 23.33 0.13 -15.94
C GLN A 10 22.63 1.49 -15.95
N SER A 11 22.51 2.09 -17.13
CA SER A 11 21.80 3.36 -17.29
C SER A 11 20.35 3.23 -16.79
N PRO A 12 19.80 4.20 -16.05
CA PRO A 12 18.38 4.21 -15.66
C PRO A 12 17.41 4.04 -16.83
N TRP A 13 17.85 4.32 -18.05
CA TRP A 13 17.06 4.23 -19.30
C TRP A 13 17.24 2.90 -20.02
N SER A 14 18.06 1.99 -19.50
CA SER A 14 18.37 0.70 -20.17
C SER A 14 17.13 -0.17 -20.44
N PRO A 15 16.08 -0.24 -19.58
CA PRO A 15 14.90 -1.05 -19.87
C PRO A 15 14.14 -0.61 -21.15
N LEU A 16 14.25 0.66 -21.55
CA LEU A 16 13.61 1.14 -22.79
C LEU A 16 14.22 0.58 -24.06
N LYS A 17 15.39 -0.07 -23.98
CA LYS A 17 15.97 -0.82 -25.11
C LYS A 17 15.20 -2.11 -25.39
N ILE A 18 14.49 -2.64 -24.39
CA ILE A 18 13.64 -3.82 -24.53
C ILE A 18 12.34 -3.40 -25.21
N THR A 19 12.15 -3.83 -26.43
CA THR A 19 11.04 -3.40 -27.29
C THR A 19 9.68 -3.57 -26.63
N THR A 20 9.42 -4.74 -26.03
CA THR A 20 8.14 -5.02 -25.33
C THR A 20 7.91 -4.08 -24.16
N PHE A 21 8.93 -3.89 -23.31
CA PHE A 21 8.83 -2.97 -22.17
C PHE A 21 8.60 -1.54 -22.63
N ARG A 22 9.31 -1.07 -23.64
CA ARG A 22 9.17 0.28 -24.19
C ARG A 22 7.75 0.57 -24.67
N TYR A 23 7.14 -0.32 -25.47
CA TYR A 23 5.77 -0.10 -25.95
C TYR A 23 4.74 -0.13 -24.83
N LEU A 24 4.85 -1.09 -23.89
CA LEU A 24 3.96 -1.17 -22.73
C LEU A 24 4.13 0.06 -21.82
N TRP A 25 5.36 0.49 -21.56
CA TRP A 25 5.65 1.67 -20.73
C TRP A 25 5.11 2.95 -21.35
N LEU A 26 5.30 3.17 -22.66
CA LEU A 26 4.76 4.32 -23.38
C LEU A 26 3.22 4.31 -23.36
N ALA A 27 2.61 3.16 -23.56
CA ALA A 27 1.16 3.03 -23.52
C ALA A 27 0.60 3.37 -22.13
N VAL A 28 1.23 2.87 -21.07
CA VAL A 28 0.86 3.20 -19.69
C VAL A 28 1.10 4.67 -19.37
N LEU A 29 2.20 5.26 -19.85
CA LEU A 29 2.48 6.69 -19.69
C LEU A 29 1.35 7.55 -20.28
N VAL A 30 0.95 7.28 -21.53
CA VAL A 30 -0.16 7.98 -22.19
C VAL A 30 -1.48 7.76 -21.47
N SER A 31 -1.78 6.51 -21.07
CA SER A 31 -2.99 6.19 -20.32
C SER A 31 -3.03 6.88 -18.96
N ASN A 32 -1.91 6.96 -18.25
CA ASN A 32 -1.81 7.69 -16.98
C ASN A 32 -2.02 9.20 -17.18
N ILE A 33 -1.46 9.80 -18.24
CA ILE A 33 -1.72 11.21 -18.57
C ILE A 33 -3.22 11.43 -18.76
N GLY A 34 -3.90 10.57 -19.54
CA GLY A 34 -5.35 10.62 -19.74
C GLY A 34 -6.13 10.48 -18.44
N SER A 35 -5.72 9.57 -17.57
CA SER A 35 -6.38 9.34 -16.27
C SER A 35 -6.24 10.54 -15.33
N TRP A 36 -5.07 11.20 -15.27
CA TRP A 36 -4.89 12.42 -14.49
C TRP A 36 -5.63 13.61 -15.07
N MET A 37 -5.73 13.69 -16.42
CA MET A 37 -6.62 14.65 -17.08
C MET A 37 -8.06 14.43 -16.67
N HIS A 38 -8.51 13.17 -16.70
CA HIS A 38 -9.89 12.80 -16.32
C HIS A 38 -10.17 13.19 -14.87
N GLU A 39 -9.28 12.87 -13.92
CA GLU A 39 -9.45 13.18 -12.51
C GLU A 39 -9.61 14.69 -12.27
N ALA A 40 -8.73 15.49 -12.89
CA ALA A 40 -8.86 16.94 -12.83
C ALA A 40 -10.16 17.44 -13.51
N GLY A 41 -10.52 16.88 -14.67
CA GLY A 41 -11.73 17.25 -15.40
C GLY A 41 -13.00 16.91 -14.64
N ALA A 42 -13.06 15.73 -14.03
CA ALA A 42 -14.21 15.27 -13.27
C ALA A 42 -14.40 16.06 -11.96
N GLY A 43 -13.30 16.32 -11.23
CA GLY A 43 -13.32 17.17 -10.04
C GLY A 43 -13.83 18.59 -10.36
N TRP A 44 -13.34 19.21 -11.45
CA TRP A 44 -13.82 20.52 -11.87
C TRP A 44 -15.28 20.49 -12.34
N LEU A 45 -15.66 19.52 -13.19
CA LEU A 45 -17.03 19.38 -13.68
C LEU A 45 -18.02 19.24 -12.53
N MET A 46 -17.69 18.47 -11.48
CA MET A 46 -18.57 18.31 -10.32
C MET A 46 -18.89 19.65 -9.68
N THR A 47 -17.94 20.59 -9.60
CA THR A 47 -18.21 21.94 -9.05
C THR A 47 -19.14 22.79 -9.90
N THR A 48 -19.34 22.44 -11.18
CA THR A 48 -20.31 23.12 -12.06
C THR A 48 -21.69 22.47 -12.01
N LEU A 49 -21.75 21.18 -11.66
CA LEU A 49 -22.99 20.41 -11.58
C LEU A 49 -23.73 20.54 -10.24
N THR A 50 -22.98 20.87 -9.18
CA THR A 50 -23.53 20.97 -7.82
C THR A 50 -22.82 22.03 -7.00
N THR A 51 -23.55 22.58 -6.02
CA THR A 51 -23.00 23.45 -4.97
C THR A 51 -22.71 22.71 -3.68
N SER A 52 -23.04 21.39 -3.59
CA SER A 52 -22.81 20.57 -2.39
C SER A 52 -21.35 20.15 -2.27
N PRO A 53 -20.64 20.58 -1.21
CA PRO A 53 -19.28 20.13 -0.91
C PRO A 53 -19.18 18.62 -0.72
N VAL A 54 -20.22 17.96 -0.20
CA VAL A 54 -20.26 16.50 -0.05
C VAL A 54 -20.15 15.81 -1.40
N LEU A 55 -20.94 16.23 -2.40
CA LEU A 55 -20.91 15.60 -3.73
C LEU A 55 -19.56 15.81 -4.43
N VAL A 56 -18.92 16.97 -4.26
CA VAL A 56 -17.58 17.22 -4.78
C VAL A 56 -16.55 16.31 -4.08
N ALA A 57 -16.61 16.21 -2.76
CA ALA A 57 -15.72 15.34 -1.99
C ALA A 57 -15.92 13.85 -2.29
N LEU A 58 -17.16 13.41 -2.58
CA LEU A 58 -17.49 12.04 -2.98
C LEU A 58 -16.78 11.59 -4.27
N MET A 59 -16.31 12.50 -5.11
CA MET A 59 -15.49 12.14 -6.28
C MET A 59 -14.23 11.39 -5.86
N GLN A 60 -13.53 11.86 -4.82
CA GLN A 60 -12.35 11.18 -4.27
C GLN A 60 -12.72 9.82 -3.66
N THR A 61 -13.86 9.74 -2.98
CA THR A 61 -14.39 8.47 -2.47
C THR A 61 -14.71 7.49 -3.60
N ALA A 62 -15.34 7.95 -4.68
CA ALA A 62 -15.69 7.12 -5.84
C ALA A 62 -14.46 6.50 -6.51
N THR A 63 -13.33 7.20 -6.54
CA THR A 63 -12.07 6.65 -7.07
C THR A 63 -11.37 5.69 -6.10
N SER A 64 -11.43 5.93 -4.78
CA SER A 64 -10.65 5.21 -3.77
C SER A 64 -11.38 4.00 -3.17
N LEU A 65 -12.72 4.09 -3.04
CA LEU A 65 -13.54 3.05 -2.40
C LEU A 65 -13.44 1.68 -3.10
N PRO A 66 -13.47 1.58 -4.44
CA PRO A 66 -13.30 0.30 -5.10
C PRO A 66 -11.96 -0.35 -4.78
N ALA A 67 -10.88 0.42 -4.69
CA ALA A 67 -9.57 -0.10 -4.36
C ALA A 67 -9.54 -0.71 -2.96
N PHE A 68 -10.24 -0.13 -1.99
CA PHE A 68 -10.35 -0.69 -0.64
C PHE A 68 -10.91 -2.12 -0.63
N PHE A 69 -11.95 -2.41 -1.45
CA PHE A 69 -12.59 -3.72 -1.48
C PHE A 69 -11.96 -4.69 -2.50
N ILE A 70 -11.49 -4.17 -3.64
CA ILE A 70 -11.16 -4.99 -4.81
C ILE A 70 -9.66 -5.29 -4.90
N LEU A 71 -8.78 -4.50 -4.28
CA LEU A 71 -7.33 -4.64 -4.43
C LEU A 71 -6.83 -6.05 -4.06
N LEU A 72 -7.30 -6.61 -2.95
CA LEU A 72 -6.95 -7.97 -2.52
C LEU A 72 -7.53 -9.05 -3.45
N PRO A 73 -8.84 -9.07 -3.75
CA PRO A 73 -9.41 -9.99 -4.74
C PRO A 73 -8.76 -9.88 -6.13
N SER A 74 -8.46 -8.67 -6.58
CA SER A 74 -7.84 -8.42 -7.88
C SER A 74 -6.44 -9.02 -7.98
N GLY A 75 -5.64 -8.90 -6.92
CA GLY A 75 -4.33 -9.54 -6.87
C GLY A 75 -4.42 -11.06 -7.10
N ALA A 76 -5.34 -11.73 -6.41
CA ALA A 76 -5.54 -13.18 -6.56
C ALA A 76 -6.09 -13.55 -7.94
N LEU A 77 -7.04 -12.77 -8.47
CA LEU A 77 -7.59 -12.99 -9.83
C LEU A 77 -6.50 -12.84 -10.90
N SER A 78 -5.56 -11.89 -10.72
CA SER A 78 -4.43 -11.69 -11.64
C SER A 78 -3.43 -12.86 -11.65
N ASP A 79 -3.41 -13.68 -10.59
CA ASP A 79 -2.56 -14.88 -10.53
C ASP A 79 -3.25 -16.11 -11.16
N ILE A 80 -4.60 -16.14 -11.17
CA ILE A 80 -5.41 -17.24 -11.72
C ILE A 80 -5.71 -17.01 -13.20
N LEU A 81 -6.04 -15.78 -13.58
CA LEU A 81 -6.44 -15.41 -14.93
C LEU A 81 -5.22 -15.01 -15.78
N ASP A 82 -5.39 -15.06 -17.10
CA ASP A 82 -4.38 -14.49 -18.00
C ASP A 82 -4.27 -12.98 -17.78
N ARG A 83 -3.11 -12.53 -17.29
CA ARG A 83 -2.84 -11.12 -16.92
C ARG A 83 -3.10 -10.13 -18.06
N ARG A 84 -2.79 -10.52 -19.32
CA ARG A 84 -3.06 -9.70 -20.49
C ARG A 84 -4.55 -9.50 -20.71
N LYS A 85 -5.34 -10.58 -20.69
CA LYS A 85 -6.80 -10.53 -20.86
C LYS A 85 -7.46 -9.74 -19.72
N TYR A 86 -6.96 -9.92 -18.49
CA TYR A 86 -7.44 -9.22 -17.31
C TYR A 86 -7.19 -7.70 -17.41
N LEU A 87 -5.97 -7.27 -17.82
CA LEU A 87 -5.68 -5.86 -18.09
C LEU A 87 -6.54 -5.30 -19.22
N MET A 88 -6.74 -6.07 -20.30
CA MET A 88 -7.61 -5.65 -21.39
C MET A 88 -9.03 -5.41 -20.93
N ALA A 89 -9.62 -6.33 -20.15
CA ALA A 89 -10.99 -6.19 -19.63
C ALA A 89 -11.14 -4.92 -18.77
N GLY A 90 -10.19 -4.67 -17.86
CA GLY A 90 -10.18 -3.45 -17.03
C GLY A 90 -10.10 -2.17 -17.87
N ASN A 91 -9.17 -2.12 -18.83
CA ASN A 91 -9.00 -0.95 -19.70
C ASN A 91 -10.20 -0.74 -20.64
N ILE A 92 -10.82 -1.80 -21.16
CA ILE A 92 -12.06 -1.70 -21.97
C ILE A 92 -13.19 -1.13 -21.13
N GLY A 93 -13.39 -1.62 -19.90
CA GLY A 93 -14.41 -1.09 -19.00
C GLY A 93 -14.20 0.40 -18.70
N MET A 94 -12.96 0.81 -18.42
CA MET A 94 -12.63 2.22 -18.20
C MET A 94 -12.80 3.07 -19.46
N CYS A 95 -12.45 2.54 -20.62
CA CYS A 95 -12.68 3.23 -21.90
C CYS A 95 -14.17 3.50 -22.14
N ILE A 96 -15.01 2.49 -21.96
CA ILE A 96 -16.46 2.62 -22.10
C ILE A 96 -17.00 3.67 -21.13
N ALA A 97 -16.62 3.63 -19.87
CA ALA A 97 -17.02 4.62 -18.88
C ALA A 97 -16.58 6.04 -19.27
N ALA A 98 -15.33 6.20 -19.72
CA ALA A 98 -14.80 7.50 -20.16
C ALA A 98 -15.55 8.05 -21.41
N VAL A 99 -15.88 7.19 -22.37
CA VAL A 99 -16.70 7.57 -23.55
C VAL A 99 -18.08 8.01 -23.10
N ILE A 100 -18.75 7.26 -22.22
CA ILE A 100 -20.08 7.60 -21.72
C ILE A 100 -20.06 8.96 -21.01
N ILE A 101 -19.09 9.18 -20.10
CA ILE A 101 -18.93 10.48 -19.41
C ILE A 101 -18.70 11.59 -20.44
N GLY A 102 -17.82 11.39 -21.41
CA GLY A 102 -17.52 12.38 -22.44
C GLY A 102 -18.73 12.75 -23.27
N VAL A 103 -19.46 11.76 -23.78
CA VAL A 103 -20.68 11.97 -24.60
C VAL A 103 -21.77 12.62 -23.77
N MET A 104 -22.05 12.15 -22.55
CA MET A 104 -23.07 12.77 -21.68
C MET A 104 -22.70 14.20 -21.30
N THR A 105 -21.42 14.52 -21.13
CA THR A 105 -20.96 15.88 -20.83
C THR A 105 -21.14 16.79 -22.05
N LEU A 106 -20.75 16.34 -23.24
CA LEU A 106 -20.90 17.11 -24.49
C LEU A 106 -22.35 17.33 -24.89
N SER A 107 -23.25 16.39 -24.61
CA SER A 107 -24.68 16.49 -24.85
C SER A 107 -25.46 17.24 -23.75
N GLY A 108 -24.79 17.66 -22.66
CA GLY A 108 -25.44 18.32 -21.52
C GLY A 108 -26.33 17.42 -20.66
N LEU A 109 -26.25 16.10 -20.84
CA LEU A 109 -27.05 15.11 -20.09
C LEU A 109 -26.38 14.63 -18.79
N ILE A 110 -25.15 15.04 -18.52
CA ILE A 110 -24.43 14.63 -17.33
C ILE A 110 -25.03 15.25 -16.07
N THR A 111 -25.18 14.44 -15.03
CA THR A 111 -25.62 14.87 -13.70
C THR A 111 -24.57 14.55 -12.67
N ALA A 112 -24.60 15.16 -11.48
CA ALA A 112 -23.66 14.87 -10.41
C ALA A 112 -23.65 13.37 -10.03
N TRP A 113 -24.83 12.74 -9.96
CA TRP A 113 -24.95 11.31 -9.62
C TRP A 113 -24.47 10.38 -10.73
N SER A 114 -24.73 10.69 -12.00
CA SER A 114 -24.22 9.90 -13.12
C SER A 114 -22.70 10.01 -13.23
N LEU A 115 -22.13 11.19 -12.98
CA LEU A 115 -20.69 11.39 -12.94
C LEU A 115 -20.05 10.56 -11.81
N LEU A 116 -20.63 10.58 -10.59
CA LEU A 116 -20.18 9.76 -9.47
C LEU A 116 -20.23 8.26 -9.78
N GLY A 117 -21.35 7.76 -10.32
CA GLY A 117 -21.51 6.34 -10.64
C GLY A 117 -20.49 5.86 -11.70
N LEU A 118 -20.28 6.66 -12.75
CA LEU A 118 -19.30 6.33 -13.80
C LEU A 118 -17.85 6.46 -13.29
N THR A 119 -17.57 7.41 -12.39
CA THR A 119 -16.27 7.53 -11.74
C THR A 119 -15.99 6.34 -10.82
N LEU A 120 -17.00 5.83 -10.11
CA LEU A 120 -16.90 4.60 -9.33
C LEU A 120 -16.53 3.39 -10.23
N LEU A 121 -17.12 3.30 -11.43
CA LEU A 121 -16.79 2.27 -12.42
C LEU A 121 -15.34 2.38 -12.91
N LEU A 122 -14.83 3.59 -13.13
CA LEU A 122 -13.42 3.84 -13.43
C LEU A 122 -12.51 3.41 -12.26
N GLY A 123 -12.92 3.71 -11.02
CA GLY A 123 -12.22 3.26 -9.81
C GLY A 123 -12.13 1.73 -9.71
N ILE A 124 -13.20 1.00 -10.09
CA ILE A 124 -13.19 -0.47 -10.18
C ILE A 124 -12.13 -0.95 -11.19
N GLY A 125 -12.12 -0.38 -12.39
CA GLY A 125 -11.13 -0.71 -13.40
C GLY A 125 -9.70 -0.44 -12.96
N MET A 126 -9.45 0.69 -12.29
CA MET A 126 -8.13 1.04 -11.75
C MET A 126 -7.69 0.04 -10.66
N ALA A 127 -8.60 -0.33 -9.75
CA ALA A 127 -8.32 -1.32 -8.69
C ALA A 127 -7.98 -2.71 -9.25
N MET A 128 -8.56 -3.09 -10.40
CA MET A 128 -8.21 -4.31 -11.11
C MET A 128 -6.83 -4.24 -11.76
N ILE A 129 -6.48 -3.14 -12.38
CA ILE A 129 -5.25 -2.99 -13.18
C ILE A 129 -4.02 -2.88 -12.30
N MET A 130 -4.09 -2.16 -11.19
CA MET A 130 -2.94 -1.75 -10.38
C MET A 130 -2.04 -2.92 -9.92
N PRO A 131 -2.54 -4.00 -9.26
CA PRO A 131 -1.71 -5.12 -8.85
C PRO A 131 -1.20 -5.95 -10.03
N THR A 132 -2.02 -6.07 -11.06
CA THR A 132 -1.69 -6.83 -12.28
C THR A 132 -0.54 -6.17 -13.03
N TRP A 133 -0.56 -4.85 -13.17
CA TRP A 133 0.53 -4.10 -13.80
C TRP A 133 1.86 -4.28 -13.07
N GLN A 134 1.86 -4.18 -11.73
CA GLN A 134 3.06 -4.39 -10.93
C GLN A 134 3.65 -5.80 -11.10
N SER A 135 2.81 -6.80 -11.30
CA SER A 135 3.26 -8.18 -11.51
C SER A 135 3.74 -8.50 -12.93
N ILE A 136 3.44 -7.65 -13.92
CA ILE A 136 3.93 -7.80 -15.30
C ILE A 136 5.36 -7.26 -15.48
N ILE A 137 5.74 -6.22 -14.76
CA ILE A 137 7.07 -5.61 -14.90
C ILE A 137 8.19 -6.67 -14.80
N PRO A 138 8.21 -7.57 -13.79
CA PRO A 138 9.22 -8.62 -13.70
C PRO A 138 9.14 -9.70 -14.80
N GLU A 139 8.01 -9.82 -15.51
CA GLU A 139 7.87 -10.77 -16.62
C GLU A 139 8.48 -10.23 -17.93
N VAL A 140 8.53 -8.89 -18.07
CA VAL A 140 8.90 -8.21 -19.31
C VAL A 140 10.38 -7.83 -19.34
N VAL A 141 10.99 -7.66 -18.16
CA VAL A 141 12.40 -7.23 -18.06
C VAL A 141 13.24 -8.29 -17.32
N PRO A 142 14.52 -8.48 -17.70
CA PRO A 142 15.45 -9.32 -16.94
C PRO A 142 15.64 -8.79 -15.51
N ARG A 143 15.98 -9.68 -14.57
CA ARG A 143 16.20 -9.31 -13.16
C ARG A 143 17.23 -8.19 -12.96
N THR A 144 18.23 -8.12 -13.83
CA THR A 144 19.26 -7.06 -13.81
C THR A 144 18.71 -5.68 -14.13
N GLU A 145 17.63 -5.58 -14.91
CA GLU A 145 16.98 -4.34 -15.33
C GLU A 145 15.78 -3.95 -14.45
N LEU A 146 15.36 -4.82 -13.53
CA LEU A 146 14.11 -4.66 -12.78
C LEU A 146 14.08 -3.38 -11.94
N GLN A 147 15.18 -3.04 -11.29
CA GLN A 147 15.27 -1.83 -10.46
C GLN A 147 15.11 -0.57 -11.32
N ALA A 148 15.75 -0.52 -12.49
CA ALA A 148 15.64 0.59 -13.43
C ALA A 148 14.22 0.67 -14.01
N ALA A 149 13.58 -0.47 -14.33
CA ALA A 149 12.21 -0.50 -14.84
C ALA A 149 11.18 0.01 -13.81
N ILE A 150 11.32 -0.35 -12.52
CA ILE A 150 10.50 0.17 -11.43
C ILE A 150 10.70 1.69 -11.27
N GLY A 151 11.96 2.15 -11.35
CA GLY A 151 12.30 3.59 -11.33
C GLY A 151 11.61 4.36 -12.46
N LEU A 152 11.69 3.84 -13.70
CA LEU A 152 11.03 4.43 -14.86
C LEU A 152 9.51 4.45 -14.73
N ASN A 153 8.90 3.40 -14.18
CA ASN A 153 7.46 3.35 -13.93
C ASN A 153 7.04 4.44 -12.93
N THR A 154 7.79 4.60 -11.84
CA THR A 154 7.55 5.64 -10.83
C THR A 154 7.72 7.05 -11.42
N LEU A 155 8.76 7.26 -12.20
CA LEU A 155 8.99 8.52 -12.94
C LEU A 155 7.81 8.80 -13.87
N GLY A 156 7.38 7.80 -14.66
CA GLY A 156 6.27 7.91 -15.59
C GLY A 156 4.97 8.33 -14.89
N MET A 157 4.64 7.74 -13.73
CA MET A 157 3.46 8.12 -12.95
C MET A 157 3.51 9.60 -12.49
N ASN A 158 4.64 10.07 -11.99
CA ASN A 158 4.77 11.45 -11.51
C ASN A 158 4.75 12.47 -12.66
N VAL A 159 5.42 12.17 -13.76
CA VAL A 159 5.41 12.99 -14.98
C VAL A 159 4.00 13.07 -15.57
N SER A 160 3.29 11.92 -15.62
CA SER A 160 1.91 11.86 -16.10
C SER A 160 0.95 12.72 -15.26
N ARG A 161 1.15 12.77 -13.95
CA ARG A 161 0.35 13.60 -13.04
C ARG A 161 0.49 15.09 -13.38
N VAL A 162 1.73 15.57 -13.54
CA VAL A 162 1.98 16.99 -13.87
C VAL A 162 1.44 17.34 -15.24
N ILE A 163 1.79 16.55 -16.25
CA ILE A 163 1.37 16.81 -17.64
C ILE A 163 -0.16 16.70 -17.76
N GLY A 164 -0.74 15.64 -17.21
CA GLY A 164 -2.19 15.40 -17.29
C GLY A 164 -3.01 16.51 -16.64
N SER A 165 -2.64 16.94 -15.43
CA SER A 165 -3.36 18.04 -14.76
C SER A 165 -3.27 19.37 -15.53
N LEU A 166 -2.10 19.73 -16.05
CA LEU A 166 -1.91 20.96 -16.81
C LEU A 166 -2.68 20.93 -18.14
N LEU A 167 -2.61 19.80 -18.87
CA LEU A 167 -3.40 19.60 -20.09
C LEU A 167 -4.90 19.66 -19.81
N ALA A 168 -5.37 19.09 -18.70
CA ALA A 168 -6.77 19.17 -18.34
C ALA A 168 -7.26 20.62 -18.23
N GLY A 169 -6.52 21.48 -17.50
CA GLY A 169 -6.91 22.87 -17.31
C GLY A 169 -6.99 23.65 -18.62
N THR A 170 -6.00 23.47 -19.50
CA THR A 170 -5.97 24.13 -20.81
C THR A 170 -7.11 23.66 -21.71
N ILE A 171 -7.39 22.35 -21.73
CA ILE A 171 -8.47 21.78 -22.54
C ILE A 171 -9.84 22.20 -21.96
N ILE A 172 -10.01 22.19 -20.63
CA ILE A 172 -11.26 22.62 -20.00
C ILE A 172 -11.55 24.10 -20.33
N ALA A 173 -10.53 24.95 -20.25
CA ALA A 173 -10.67 26.37 -20.55
C ALA A 173 -10.99 26.64 -22.03
N ALA A 174 -10.46 25.84 -22.95
CA ALA A 174 -10.64 26.02 -24.39
C ALA A 174 -11.91 25.32 -24.95
N SER A 175 -12.25 24.13 -24.45
CA SER A 175 -13.22 23.23 -25.07
C SER A 175 -14.20 22.57 -24.08
N GLY A 176 -14.09 22.91 -22.79
CA GLY A 176 -14.89 22.31 -21.73
C GLY A 176 -14.44 20.93 -21.26
N SER A 177 -15.02 20.46 -20.17
CA SER A 177 -14.63 19.19 -19.52
C SER A 177 -14.91 17.96 -20.39
N GLY A 178 -15.90 18.00 -21.29
CA GLY A 178 -16.25 16.88 -22.18
C GLY A 178 -15.08 16.43 -23.06
N ALA A 179 -14.29 17.38 -23.59
CA ALA A 179 -13.14 17.09 -24.41
C ALA A 179 -12.05 16.32 -23.65
N VAL A 180 -11.86 16.61 -22.37
CA VAL A 180 -10.91 15.90 -21.50
C VAL A 180 -11.25 14.41 -21.38
N PHE A 181 -12.54 14.09 -21.23
CA PHE A 181 -12.98 12.69 -21.11
C PHE A 181 -12.83 11.91 -22.42
N ILE A 182 -13.06 12.55 -23.55
CA ILE A 182 -12.79 11.94 -24.87
C ILE A 182 -11.28 11.71 -25.07
N CYS A 183 -10.41 12.66 -24.70
CA CYS A 183 -8.97 12.46 -24.73
C CYS A 183 -8.52 11.29 -23.86
N ASN A 184 -9.13 11.13 -22.66
CA ASN A 184 -8.85 9.98 -21.81
C ASN A 184 -9.32 8.67 -22.44
N ALA A 185 -10.51 8.64 -23.06
CA ALA A 185 -11.00 7.46 -23.78
C ALA A 185 -10.02 7.05 -24.90
N LEU A 186 -9.49 8.01 -25.68
CA LEU A 186 -8.46 7.75 -26.68
C LEU A 186 -7.17 7.17 -26.09
N SER A 187 -6.79 7.63 -24.90
CA SER A 187 -5.62 7.08 -24.19
C SER A 187 -5.82 5.60 -23.80
N PHE A 188 -7.05 5.21 -23.42
CA PHE A 188 -7.39 3.80 -23.17
C PHE A 188 -7.40 2.97 -24.45
N ILE A 189 -7.87 3.49 -25.57
CA ILE A 189 -7.80 2.80 -26.87
C ILE A 189 -6.34 2.52 -27.24
N PHE A 190 -5.42 3.46 -26.98
CA PHE A 190 -4.01 3.27 -27.26
C PHE A 190 -3.42 2.12 -26.43
N ILE A 191 -3.64 2.07 -25.11
CA ILE A 191 -3.11 0.96 -24.29
C ILE A 191 -3.77 -0.38 -24.63
N ILE A 192 -5.07 -0.41 -24.95
CA ILE A 192 -5.78 -1.61 -25.40
C ILE A 192 -5.13 -2.15 -26.69
N SER A 193 -4.81 -1.28 -27.64
CA SER A 193 -4.15 -1.63 -28.91
C SER A 193 -2.78 -2.27 -28.66
N VAL A 194 -1.97 -1.69 -27.76
CA VAL A 194 -0.66 -2.24 -27.41
C VAL A 194 -0.80 -3.58 -26.70
N LEU A 195 -1.73 -3.73 -25.76
CA LEU A 195 -2.01 -4.99 -25.08
C LEU A 195 -2.53 -6.07 -26.07
N ALA A 196 -3.30 -5.69 -27.10
CA ALA A 196 -3.79 -6.60 -28.12
C ALA A 196 -2.68 -7.18 -29.00
N THR A 197 -1.62 -6.42 -29.24
CA THR A 197 -0.46 -6.91 -30.02
C THR A 197 0.56 -7.67 -29.15
N TRP A 198 0.57 -7.48 -27.84
CA TRP A 198 1.53 -8.12 -26.95
C TRP A 198 1.25 -9.61 -26.79
N LYS A 199 2.25 -10.44 -27.13
CA LYS A 199 2.21 -11.88 -26.90
C LYS A 199 2.88 -12.22 -25.57
N ARG A 200 2.08 -12.54 -24.55
CA ARG A 200 2.57 -12.94 -23.23
C ARG A 200 3.02 -14.40 -23.27
N VAL A 201 4.22 -14.68 -22.76
CA VAL A 201 4.70 -16.02 -22.44
C VAL A 201 4.57 -16.20 -20.93
N PRO A 202 3.59 -17.00 -20.43
CA PRO A 202 3.42 -17.17 -18.99
C PRO A 202 4.63 -17.93 -18.41
N PRO A 203 5.15 -17.53 -17.23
CA PRO A 203 6.19 -18.27 -16.54
C PRO A 203 5.64 -19.63 -16.09
N VAL A 204 6.45 -20.68 -16.23
CA VAL A 204 6.11 -22.03 -15.75
C VAL A 204 6.30 -22.05 -14.23
N THR A 205 5.21 -22.09 -13.49
CA THR A 205 5.21 -22.23 -12.03
C THR A 205 5.14 -23.71 -11.65
N GLN A 206 6.08 -24.18 -10.80
CA GLN A 206 6.16 -25.59 -10.38
C GLN A 206 5.28 -25.90 -9.16
N LEU A 207 4.77 -24.91 -8.45
CA LEU A 207 3.96 -25.11 -7.24
C LEU A 207 2.51 -24.65 -7.46
N PRO A 208 1.52 -25.41 -6.95
CA PRO A 208 0.13 -24.99 -7.01
C PRO A 208 -0.07 -23.69 -6.20
N PRO A 209 -0.89 -22.74 -6.70
CA PRO A 209 -1.17 -21.50 -6.00
C PRO A 209 -1.86 -21.80 -4.66
N GLU A 210 -1.54 -20.99 -3.64
CA GLU A 210 -2.25 -21.05 -2.35
C GLU A 210 -3.72 -20.64 -2.55
N ARG A 211 -4.62 -21.27 -1.76
CA ARG A 211 -6.04 -20.90 -1.79
C ARG A 211 -6.21 -19.45 -1.32
N PHE A 212 -7.01 -18.69 -2.03
CA PHE A 212 -7.20 -17.26 -1.81
C PHE A 212 -7.52 -16.90 -0.34
N PHE A 213 -8.49 -17.58 0.27
CA PHE A 213 -8.90 -17.30 1.65
C PHE A 213 -7.80 -17.61 2.68
N ASP A 214 -7.01 -18.66 2.45
CA ASP A 214 -5.88 -19.01 3.33
C ASP A 214 -4.77 -17.94 3.22
N ALA A 215 -4.55 -17.43 2.02
CA ALA A 215 -3.60 -16.35 1.77
C ALA A 215 -4.00 -15.04 2.48
N VAL A 216 -5.28 -14.64 2.38
CA VAL A 216 -5.82 -13.45 3.06
C VAL A 216 -5.75 -13.62 4.58
N LYS A 217 -6.19 -14.77 5.11
CA LYS A 217 -6.13 -15.08 6.55
C LYS A 217 -4.69 -15.02 7.09
N THR A 218 -3.74 -15.55 6.32
CA THR A 218 -2.32 -15.50 6.69
C THR A 218 -1.79 -14.06 6.72
N GLY A 219 -2.14 -13.23 5.73
CA GLY A 219 -1.78 -11.82 5.71
C GLY A 219 -2.36 -11.03 6.88
N LEU A 220 -3.65 -11.20 7.18
CA LEU A 220 -4.33 -10.56 8.32
C LEU A 220 -3.72 -10.99 9.65
N ARG A 221 -3.47 -12.29 9.84
CA ARG A 221 -2.83 -12.82 11.04
C ARG A 221 -1.42 -12.24 11.22
N PHE A 222 -0.63 -12.20 10.16
CA PHE A 222 0.70 -11.58 10.20
C PHE A 222 0.61 -10.11 10.62
N THR A 223 -0.29 -9.35 10.00
CA THR A 223 -0.50 -7.93 10.31
C THR A 223 -0.88 -7.72 11.77
N TRP A 224 -1.76 -8.58 12.31
CA TRP A 224 -2.20 -8.50 13.71
C TRP A 224 -1.08 -8.78 14.72
N HIS A 225 -0.10 -9.60 14.37
CA HIS A 225 1.03 -9.96 15.23
C HIS A 225 2.36 -9.29 14.84
N SER A 226 2.31 -8.28 13.97
CA SER A 226 3.50 -7.50 13.55
C SER A 226 3.41 -6.05 14.01
N PRO A 227 3.98 -5.69 15.18
CA PRO A 227 3.94 -4.31 15.69
C PRO A 227 4.52 -3.28 14.71
N ALA A 228 5.56 -3.68 13.95
CA ALA A 228 6.19 -2.82 12.95
C ALA A 228 5.24 -2.46 11.80
N LEU A 229 4.50 -3.46 11.28
CA LEU A 229 3.52 -3.22 10.22
C LEU A 229 2.32 -2.42 10.74
N GLN A 230 1.85 -2.73 11.97
CA GLN A 230 0.79 -1.96 12.62
C GLN A 230 1.17 -0.49 12.80
N ALA A 231 2.42 -0.21 13.20
CA ALA A 231 2.92 1.15 13.34
C ALA A 231 2.84 1.91 12.00
N ALA A 232 3.28 1.29 10.89
CA ALA A 232 3.17 1.87 9.57
C ALA A 232 1.70 2.13 9.17
N ILE A 233 0.78 1.19 9.45
CA ILE A 233 -0.65 1.32 9.16
C ILE A 233 -1.28 2.45 9.98
N PHE A 234 -1.12 2.46 11.31
CA PHE A 234 -1.77 3.45 12.17
C PHE A 234 -1.27 4.87 11.91
N ARG A 235 0.04 5.05 11.64
CA ARG A 235 0.58 6.36 11.26
C ARG A 235 0.09 6.81 9.90
N SER A 236 -0.07 5.88 8.94
CA SER A 236 -0.66 6.18 7.64
C SER A 236 -2.13 6.60 7.76
N ILE A 237 -2.95 5.86 8.50
CA ILE A 237 -4.34 6.23 8.75
C ILE A 237 -4.41 7.61 9.41
N GLY A 238 -3.61 7.83 10.48
CA GLY A 238 -3.57 9.10 11.20
C GLY A 238 -3.20 10.30 10.34
N PHE A 239 -2.41 10.10 9.28
CA PHE A 239 -2.10 11.17 8.33
C PHE A 239 -3.14 11.27 7.21
N TYR A 240 -3.38 10.19 6.46
CA TYR A 240 -4.15 10.25 5.21
C TYR A 240 -5.64 10.52 5.42
N PHE A 241 -6.20 10.07 6.53
CA PHE A 241 -7.59 10.38 6.88
C PHE A 241 -7.82 11.89 6.95
N PHE A 242 -6.97 12.62 7.68
CA PHE A 242 -7.07 14.06 7.79
C PHE A 242 -6.57 14.80 6.55
N ALA A 243 -5.46 14.35 5.97
CA ALA A 243 -4.87 14.96 4.78
C ALA A 243 -5.74 14.80 3.52
N SER A 244 -6.67 13.85 3.50
CA SER A 244 -7.62 13.65 2.39
C SER A 244 -8.51 14.87 2.12
N VAL A 245 -8.71 15.75 3.11
CA VAL A 245 -9.45 17.01 2.95
C VAL A 245 -8.89 17.86 1.81
N MET A 246 -7.56 17.88 1.65
CA MET A 246 -6.89 18.63 0.59
C MET A 246 -7.38 18.16 -0.80
N TRP A 247 -7.32 16.85 -1.06
CA TRP A 247 -7.74 16.29 -2.35
C TRP A 247 -9.24 16.41 -2.59
N ALA A 248 -10.03 16.12 -1.54
CA ALA A 248 -11.48 16.14 -1.60
C ALA A 248 -12.05 17.55 -1.92
N LEU A 249 -11.45 18.58 -1.35
CA LEU A 249 -11.95 19.94 -1.44
C LEU A 249 -11.14 20.84 -2.40
N LEU A 250 -10.08 20.32 -3.04
CA LEU A 250 -9.22 21.09 -3.94
C LEU A 250 -9.97 21.83 -5.06
N PRO A 251 -11.00 21.24 -5.73
CA PRO A 251 -11.80 21.96 -6.72
C PRO A 251 -12.56 23.14 -6.12
N LEU A 252 -13.10 22.99 -4.90
CA LEU A 252 -13.81 24.04 -4.17
C LEU A 252 -12.86 25.13 -3.65
N ILE A 253 -11.65 24.75 -3.21
CA ILE A 253 -10.60 25.72 -2.85
C ILE A 253 -10.32 26.64 -4.05
N ALA A 254 -10.18 26.07 -5.25
CA ALA A 254 -9.94 26.87 -6.45
C ALA A 254 -11.13 27.76 -6.83
N LYS A 255 -12.36 27.23 -6.79
CA LYS A 255 -13.56 27.93 -7.24
C LYS A 255 -14.08 28.91 -6.20
N ASP A 256 -14.33 28.44 -4.98
CA ASP A 256 -15.10 29.21 -3.99
C ASP A 256 -14.20 30.03 -3.07
N LEU A 257 -13.01 29.49 -2.68
CA LEU A 257 -12.09 30.19 -1.78
C LEU A 257 -11.20 31.18 -2.52
N LEU A 258 -10.64 30.79 -3.66
CA LEU A 258 -9.75 31.62 -4.48
C LEU A 258 -10.46 32.34 -5.63
N GLN A 259 -11.78 32.14 -5.80
CA GLN A 259 -12.60 32.73 -6.87
C GLN A 259 -11.97 32.53 -8.28
N GLY A 260 -11.32 31.39 -8.48
CA GLY A 260 -10.58 31.06 -9.70
C GLY A 260 -11.36 30.16 -10.65
N GLY A 261 -10.81 30.02 -11.87
CA GLY A 261 -11.33 29.13 -12.91
C GLY A 261 -10.60 27.78 -12.98
N PRO A 262 -10.86 27.00 -14.06
CA PRO A 262 -10.21 25.71 -14.31
C PRO A 262 -8.68 25.79 -14.28
N LEU A 263 -8.09 26.87 -14.79
CA LEU A 263 -6.65 27.09 -14.78
C LEU A 263 -6.11 27.24 -13.35
N THR A 264 -6.80 27.97 -12.48
CA THR A 264 -6.42 28.10 -11.06
C THR A 264 -6.38 26.72 -10.41
N TYR A 265 -7.43 25.91 -10.60
CA TYR A 265 -7.49 24.54 -10.06
C TYR A 265 -6.30 23.68 -10.53
N THR A 266 -5.99 23.73 -11.82
CA THR A 266 -4.88 22.92 -12.37
C THR A 266 -3.50 23.44 -11.95
N PHE A 267 -3.33 24.74 -11.74
CA PHE A 267 -2.10 25.30 -11.14
C PHE A 267 -1.92 24.88 -9.68
N LEU A 268 -2.99 24.82 -8.88
CA LEU A 268 -2.92 24.28 -7.51
C LEU A 268 -2.51 22.81 -7.53
N PHE A 269 -3.08 22.02 -8.46
CA PHE A 269 -2.73 20.62 -8.64
C PHE A 269 -1.27 20.43 -9.07
N ALA A 270 -0.79 21.28 -9.98
CA ALA A 270 0.60 21.29 -10.41
C ALA A 270 1.54 21.68 -9.26
N ALA A 271 1.18 22.66 -8.43
CA ALA A 271 1.95 23.07 -7.26
C ALA A 271 2.15 21.92 -6.26
N ILE A 272 1.09 21.15 -5.95
CA ILE A 272 1.17 19.92 -5.14
C ILE A 272 2.18 18.95 -5.77
N SER A 273 2.10 18.75 -7.08
CA SER A 273 2.95 17.80 -7.80
C SER A 273 4.43 18.24 -7.84
N ILE A 274 4.69 19.53 -7.98
CA ILE A 274 6.05 20.10 -7.90
C ILE A 274 6.65 19.88 -6.52
N GLY A 275 5.88 20.14 -5.45
CA GLY A 275 6.31 19.87 -4.08
C GLY A 275 6.61 18.40 -3.83
N ALA A 276 5.77 17.52 -4.37
CA ALA A 276 5.96 16.07 -4.32
C ALA A 276 7.27 15.63 -4.98
N ILE A 277 7.57 16.13 -6.19
CA ILE A 277 8.82 15.81 -6.90
C ILE A 277 10.03 16.38 -6.15
N GLY A 278 9.97 17.64 -5.74
CA GLY A 278 11.05 18.30 -5.02
C GLY A 278 11.41 17.57 -3.72
N SER A 279 10.39 17.16 -2.95
CA SER A 279 10.63 16.40 -1.72
C SER A 279 11.19 15.00 -1.97
N ALA A 280 10.76 14.31 -3.02
CA ALA A 280 11.30 13.01 -3.40
C ALA A 280 12.81 13.07 -3.69
N LEU A 281 13.27 14.14 -4.32
CA LEU A 281 14.70 14.37 -4.61
C LEU A 281 15.50 14.71 -3.33
N LEU A 282 14.89 15.44 -2.40
CA LEU A 282 15.54 15.87 -1.15
C LEU A 282 15.43 14.84 -0.01
N LEU A 283 14.53 13.87 -0.12
CA LEU A 283 14.27 12.88 0.92
C LEU A 283 15.52 12.10 1.37
N PRO A 284 16.44 11.66 0.49
CA PRO A 284 17.68 11.00 0.91
C PRO A 284 18.51 11.89 1.85
N LYS A 285 18.55 13.20 1.59
CA LYS A 285 19.25 14.18 2.43
C LYS A 285 18.53 14.36 3.79
N PHE A 286 17.21 14.43 3.80
CA PHE A 286 16.47 14.54 5.06
C PHE A 286 16.66 13.32 5.97
N ARG A 287 16.75 12.12 5.38
CA ARG A 287 17.00 10.86 6.11
C ARG A 287 18.38 10.79 6.78
N THR A 288 19.34 11.64 6.42
CA THR A 288 20.63 11.72 7.14
C THR A 288 20.52 12.48 8.47
N TYR A 289 19.49 13.33 8.63
CA TYR A 289 19.30 14.17 9.81
C TYR A 289 18.13 13.72 10.69
N LEU A 290 17.12 13.11 10.10
CA LEU A 290 15.86 12.76 10.77
C LEU A 290 15.56 11.26 10.57
N ASN A 291 15.14 10.61 11.64
CA ASN A 291 14.64 9.24 11.55
C ASN A 291 13.21 9.19 10.96
N ASN A 292 12.73 8.00 10.58
CA ASN A 292 11.43 7.85 9.93
C ASN A 292 10.26 8.39 10.77
N ASP A 293 10.31 8.28 12.10
CA ASP A 293 9.28 8.80 12.99
C ASP A 293 9.23 10.32 13.00
N GLN A 294 10.41 10.95 13.05
CA GLN A 294 10.54 12.40 12.99
C GLN A 294 10.12 12.94 11.63
N LEU A 295 10.51 12.28 10.53
CA LEU A 295 10.12 12.67 9.17
C LEU A 295 8.60 12.71 9.00
N ILE A 296 7.89 11.67 9.45
CA ILE A 296 6.43 11.61 9.36
C ILE A 296 5.79 12.70 10.22
N THR A 297 6.29 12.91 11.43
CA THR A 297 5.76 13.93 12.35
C THR A 297 5.97 15.34 11.82
N VAL A 298 7.19 15.67 11.38
CA VAL A 298 7.51 16.99 10.79
C VAL A 298 6.69 17.23 9.53
N ALA A 299 6.59 16.22 8.65
CA ALA A 299 5.78 16.32 7.45
C ALA A 299 4.29 16.56 7.77
N ALA A 300 3.73 15.89 8.78
CA ALA A 300 2.34 16.12 9.21
C ALA A 300 2.13 17.55 9.74
N LEU A 301 3.07 18.08 10.51
CA LEU A 301 3.01 19.47 11.01
C LEU A 301 3.14 20.49 9.86
N VAL A 302 4.08 20.27 8.93
CA VAL A 302 4.23 21.11 7.73
C VAL A 302 2.95 21.10 6.90
N PHE A 303 2.34 19.91 6.70
CA PHE A 303 1.07 19.78 5.99
C PHE A 303 -0.05 20.57 6.68
N ALA A 304 -0.19 20.42 8.02
CA ALA A 304 -1.23 21.11 8.78
C ALA A 304 -1.07 22.63 8.71
N VAL A 305 0.14 23.15 8.87
CA VAL A 305 0.42 24.59 8.77
C VAL A 305 0.14 25.10 7.35
N ALA A 306 0.64 24.41 6.33
CA ALA A 306 0.47 24.82 4.95
C ALA A 306 -1.01 24.82 4.52
N LEU A 307 -1.76 23.78 4.91
CA LEU A 307 -3.19 23.71 4.62
C LEU A 307 -4.00 24.76 5.40
N SER A 308 -3.60 25.07 6.64
CA SER A 308 -4.20 26.19 7.41
C SER A 308 -3.96 27.54 6.74
N ILE A 309 -2.76 27.78 6.19
CA ILE A 309 -2.47 28.99 5.40
C ILE A 309 -3.40 29.04 4.18
N THR A 310 -3.58 27.94 3.47
CA THR A 310 -4.49 27.86 2.31
C THR A 310 -5.95 28.16 2.71
N ALA A 311 -6.38 27.74 3.91
CA ALA A 311 -7.73 27.99 4.41
C ALA A 311 -7.98 29.48 4.79
N LEU A 312 -6.95 30.19 5.24
CA LEU A 312 -7.07 31.55 5.79
C LEU A 312 -6.65 32.65 4.82
N VAL A 313 -5.80 32.33 3.84
CA VAL A 313 -5.21 33.32 2.93
C VAL A 313 -5.73 33.08 1.51
N HIS A 314 -6.54 34.01 1.01
CA HIS A 314 -7.21 33.92 -0.28
C HIS A 314 -6.38 34.54 -1.43
N ILE A 315 -5.06 34.31 -1.42
CA ILE A 315 -4.13 34.80 -2.44
C ILE A 315 -3.61 33.60 -3.22
N ASN A 316 -3.84 33.56 -4.53
CA ASN A 316 -3.49 32.42 -5.39
C ASN A 316 -2.04 31.97 -5.24
N VAL A 317 -1.06 32.90 -5.24
CA VAL A 317 0.36 32.58 -5.13
C VAL A 317 0.69 31.94 -3.77
N VAL A 318 0.08 32.46 -2.69
CA VAL A 318 0.29 31.92 -1.34
C VAL A 318 -0.30 30.53 -1.22
N ALA A 319 -1.50 30.32 -1.76
CA ALA A 319 -2.14 29.00 -1.81
C ALA A 319 -1.31 27.99 -2.63
N MET A 320 -0.77 28.37 -3.79
CA MET A 320 0.12 27.53 -4.59
C MET A 320 1.40 27.13 -3.82
N LEU A 321 2.04 28.08 -3.15
CA LEU A 321 3.22 27.81 -2.33
C LEU A 321 2.88 26.89 -1.15
N ALA A 322 1.79 27.16 -0.45
CA ALA A 322 1.34 26.32 0.66
C ALA A 322 1.02 24.90 0.20
N LEU A 323 0.29 24.72 -0.91
CA LEU A 323 -0.03 23.42 -1.46
C LEU A 323 1.21 22.68 -2.00
N CYS A 324 2.26 23.41 -2.44
CA CYS A 324 3.55 22.79 -2.76
C CYS A 324 4.15 22.11 -1.51
N PHE A 325 4.12 22.74 -0.34
CA PHE A 325 4.54 22.11 0.91
C PHE A 325 3.62 20.95 1.33
N CYS A 326 2.31 21.04 1.08
CA CYS A 326 1.40 19.91 1.30
C CYS A 326 1.78 18.71 0.42
N GLY A 327 2.10 18.93 -0.86
CA GLY A 327 2.56 17.89 -1.77
C GLY A 327 3.89 17.26 -1.33
N ALA A 328 4.82 18.08 -0.84
CA ALA A 328 6.09 17.62 -0.28
C ALA A 328 5.87 16.72 0.94
N ALA A 329 5.05 17.16 1.88
CA ALA A 329 4.70 16.40 3.09
C ALA A 329 4.01 15.07 2.76
N TRP A 330 3.07 15.09 1.80
CA TRP A 330 2.37 13.89 1.33
C TRP A 330 3.33 12.79 0.87
N ILE A 331 4.30 13.12 0.02
CA ILE A 331 5.27 12.15 -0.50
C ILE A 331 6.24 11.68 0.58
N ILE A 332 6.68 12.56 1.49
CA ILE A 332 7.54 12.18 2.61
C ILE A 332 6.85 11.11 3.48
N VAL A 333 5.58 11.34 3.86
CA VAL A 333 4.82 10.37 4.65
C VAL A 333 4.61 9.08 3.86
N MET A 334 4.19 9.18 2.59
CA MET A 334 3.91 8.02 1.73
C MET A 334 5.14 7.12 1.60
N THR A 335 6.28 7.70 1.25
CA THR A 335 7.51 6.90 1.03
C THR A 335 8.08 6.34 2.33
N SER A 336 7.97 7.08 3.45
CA SER A 336 8.47 6.62 4.75
C SER A 336 7.59 5.50 5.31
N ALA A 337 6.26 5.64 5.25
CA ALA A 337 5.33 4.61 5.70
C ALA A 337 5.37 3.35 4.83
N GLN A 338 5.46 3.52 3.50
CA GLN A 338 5.57 2.39 2.58
C GLN A 338 6.88 1.62 2.75
N LEU A 339 8.01 2.33 2.95
CA LEU A 339 9.29 1.70 3.25
C LEU A 339 9.21 0.91 4.56
N ALA A 340 8.64 1.51 5.61
CA ALA A 340 8.45 0.85 6.90
C ALA A 340 7.58 -0.42 6.78
N ALA A 341 6.49 -0.35 6.01
CA ALA A 341 5.67 -1.53 5.73
C ALA A 341 6.43 -2.62 4.97
N GLN A 342 7.26 -2.25 3.99
CA GLN A 342 8.07 -3.20 3.21
C GLN A 342 9.16 -3.86 4.04
N THR A 343 9.85 -3.10 4.92
CA THR A 343 10.92 -3.61 5.78
C THR A 343 10.40 -4.49 6.92
N ALA A 344 9.16 -4.24 7.38
CA ALA A 344 8.49 -5.05 8.39
C ALA A 344 8.06 -6.45 7.88
N LEU A 345 8.13 -6.71 6.58
CA LEU A 345 7.54 -7.88 5.95
C LEU A 345 8.60 -8.83 5.38
N PRO A 346 8.67 -10.08 5.85
CA PRO A 346 9.47 -11.13 5.20
C PRO A 346 8.91 -11.45 3.80
N ASN A 347 9.80 -11.99 2.94
CA ASN A 347 9.49 -12.22 1.52
C ASN A 347 8.23 -13.05 1.27
N TRP A 348 7.96 -14.07 2.10
CA TRP A 348 6.85 -15.01 1.95
C TRP A 348 5.46 -14.39 2.17
N VAL A 349 5.36 -13.26 2.91
CA VAL A 349 4.08 -12.57 3.19
C VAL A 349 4.05 -11.13 2.66
N ARG A 350 5.16 -10.67 2.07
CA ARG A 350 5.34 -9.25 1.66
C ARG A 350 4.22 -8.72 0.78
N ALA A 351 3.85 -9.46 -0.27
CA ALA A 351 2.79 -9.02 -1.18
C ALA A 351 1.45 -8.82 -0.45
N ARG A 352 1.10 -9.73 0.46
CA ARG A 352 -0.15 -9.70 1.25
C ARG A 352 -0.15 -8.58 2.27
N GLY A 353 0.96 -8.41 3.00
CA GLY A 353 1.10 -7.34 3.99
C GLY A 353 1.07 -5.96 3.34
N ILE A 354 1.71 -5.78 2.19
CA ILE A 354 1.64 -4.53 1.42
C ILE A 354 0.21 -4.29 0.90
N ALA A 355 -0.49 -5.32 0.43
CA ALA A 355 -1.87 -5.17 -0.02
C ALA A 355 -2.80 -4.73 1.13
N ILE A 356 -2.61 -5.27 2.35
CA ILE A 356 -3.36 -4.83 3.54
C ILE A 356 -3.00 -3.39 3.90
N PHE A 357 -1.72 -3.01 3.89
CA PHE A 357 -1.29 -1.63 4.09
C PHE A 357 -1.95 -0.67 3.09
N GLN A 358 -1.95 -1.02 1.80
CA GLN A 358 -2.60 -0.24 0.74
C GLN A 358 -4.12 -0.17 0.91
N MET A 359 -4.75 -1.23 1.39
CA MET A 359 -6.17 -1.24 1.71
C MET A 359 -6.52 -0.19 2.76
N PHE A 360 -5.78 -0.10 3.87
CA PHE A 360 -6.00 0.92 4.89
C PHE A 360 -5.71 2.34 4.39
N PHE A 361 -4.69 2.51 3.55
CA PHE A 361 -4.41 3.78 2.88
C PHE A 361 -5.59 4.22 2.00
N MET A 362 -6.09 3.34 1.13
CA MET A 362 -7.24 3.62 0.28
C MET A 362 -8.53 3.81 1.08
N GLY A 363 -8.71 3.08 2.17
CA GLY A 363 -9.83 3.26 3.10
C GLY A 363 -9.85 4.66 3.72
N SER A 364 -8.69 5.19 4.10
CA SER A 364 -8.58 6.57 4.60
C SER A 364 -9.00 7.59 3.55
N LEU A 365 -8.60 7.39 2.27
CA LEU A 365 -8.98 8.23 1.15
C LEU A 365 -10.44 8.02 0.68
N ALA A 366 -11.08 6.94 1.09
CA ALA A 366 -12.50 6.69 0.79
C ALA A 366 -13.42 7.30 1.86
N ILE A 367 -13.06 7.21 3.14
CA ILE A 367 -13.89 7.64 4.26
C ILE A 367 -13.69 9.13 4.57
N GLY A 368 -12.43 9.60 4.57
CA GLY A 368 -12.08 10.97 4.91
C GLY A 368 -12.86 12.02 4.09
N PRO A 369 -12.90 11.95 2.75
CA PRO A 369 -13.60 12.91 1.92
C PRO A 369 -15.07 13.06 2.27
N VAL A 370 -15.78 11.97 2.58
CA VAL A 370 -17.19 12.01 2.99
C VAL A 370 -17.35 12.87 4.24
N ILE A 371 -16.51 12.65 5.24
CA ILE A 371 -16.56 13.37 6.52
C ILE A 371 -16.20 14.85 6.31
N TRP A 372 -15.13 15.14 5.60
CA TRP A 372 -14.68 16.51 5.35
C TRP A 372 -15.64 17.30 4.47
N GLY A 373 -16.22 16.65 3.46
CA GLY A 373 -17.27 17.24 2.64
C GLY A 373 -18.52 17.57 3.45
N SER A 374 -18.95 16.66 4.35
CA SER A 374 -20.09 16.88 5.24
C SER A 374 -19.85 18.03 6.24
N ILE A 375 -18.64 18.11 6.81
CA ILE A 375 -18.29 19.22 7.71
C ILE A 375 -18.27 20.54 6.91
N ALA A 376 -17.74 20.55 5.69
CA ALA A 376 -17.71 21.73 4.83
C ALA A 376 -19.12 22.19 4.46
N GLU A 377 -20.06 21.25 4.23
CA GLU A 377 -21.45 21.56 3.89
C GLU A 377 -22.23 22.14 5.08
N ILE A 378 -22.02 21.61 6.29
CA ILE A 378 -22.73 22.06 7.51
C ILE A 378 -22.13 23.38 8.05
N THR A 379 -20.84 23.64 7.82
CA THR A 379 -20.14 24.80 8.40
C THR A 379 -19.60 25.73 7.30
N SER A 380 -18.35 25.52 6.90
CA SER A 380 -17.71 26.21 5.79
C SER A 380 -16.47 25.46 5.34
N LEU A 381 -16.00 25.75 4.12
CA LEU A 381 -14.78 25.18 3.56
C LEU A 381 -13.54 25.44 4.44
N PRO A 382 -13.25 26.69 4.89
CA PRO A 382 -12.13 26.94 5.80
C PRO A 382 -12.25 26.20 7.13
N THR A 383 -13.45 26.12 7.71
CA THR A 383 -13.68 25.42 8.97
C THR A 383 -13.35 23.93 8.86
N ALA A 384 -13.84 23.26 7.80
CA ALA A 384 -13.52 21.85 7.56
C ALA A 384 -12.01 21.60 7.43
N MET A 385 -11.30 22.47 6.70
CA MET A 385 -9.85 22.41 6.54
C MET A 385 -9.12 22.59 7.87
N LEU A 386 -9.51 23.59 8.69
CA LEU A 386 -8.88 23.87 9.99
C LEU A 386 -9.15 22.74 11.00
N VAL A 387 -10.37 22.19 11.03
CA VAL A 387 -10.70 21.02 11.88
C VAL A 387 -9.86 19.81 11.47
N ALA A 388 -9.71 19.57 10.18
CA ALA A 388 -8.84 18.51 9.68
C ALA A 388 -7.37 18.73 10.07
N CYS A 389 -6.86 19.96 9.99
CA CYS A 389 -5.51 20.32 10.44
C CYS A 389 -5.32 20.05 11.94
N GLY A 390 -6.27 20.47 12.77
CA GLY A 390 -6.25 20.20 14.22
C GLY A 390 -6.25 18.72 14.53
N GLY A 391 -7.13 17.96 13.85
CA GLY A 391 -7.18 16.50 13.94
C GLY A 391 -5.89 15.82 13.48
N LEU A 392 -5.24 16.33 12.42
CA LEU A 392 -3.96 15.83 11.94
C LEU A 392 -2.84 16.00 12.97
N VAL A 393 -2.78 17.18 13.60
CA VAL A 393 -1.80 17.44 14.67
C VAL A 393 -2.03 16.50 15.85
N MET A 394 -3.28 16.36 16.31
CA MET A 394 -3.64 15.43 17.39
C MET A 394 -3.31 13.97 17.02
N ALA A 395 -3.68 13.54 15.83
CA ALA A 395 -3.36 12.20 15.35
C ALA A 395 -1.85 11.97 15.24
N SER A 396 -1.08 12.99 14.80
CA SER A 396 0.37 12.91 14.73
C SER A 396 0.99 12.72 16.12
N ILE A 397 0.50 13.42 17.15
CA ILE A 397 0.94 13.24 18.54
C ILE A 397 0.54 11.85 19.06
N PHE A 398 -0.72 11.48 18.87
CA PHE A 398 -1.27 10.21 19.37
C PHE A 398 -0.57 9.00 18.76
N THR A 399 -0.23 9.06 17.47
CA THR A 399 0.39 7.94 16.74
C THR A 399 1.90 7.80 17.00
N GLN A 400 2.55 8.73 17.72
CA GLN A 400 3.97 8.59 18.11
C GLN A 400 4.24 7.39 19.02
N ARG A 401 3.21 6.86 19.71
CA ARG A 401 3.32 5.64 20.51
C ARG A 401 3.66 4.40 19.66
N TRP A 402 3.27 4.40 18.38
CA TRP A 402 3.63 3.37 17.43
C TRP A 402 4.90 3.78 16.67
N LYS A 403 6.05 3.35 17.18
CA LYS A 403 7.35 3.70 16.60
C LYS A 403 7.62 2.84 15.37
N ILE A 404 8.00 3.49 14.29
CA ILE A 404 8.49 2.88 13.05
C ILE A 404 10.01 2.68 13.14
N SER A 405 10.72 3.68 13.66
CA SER A 405 12.18 3.62 13.83
C SER A 405 12.57 2.63 14.93
N GLY A 406 13.61 1.87 14.66
CA GLY A 406 14.05 0.75 15.54
C GLY A 406 13.69 -0.62 14.98
N ASN A 407 12.83 -0.68 13.97
CA ASN A 407 12.53 -1.91 13.25
C ASN A 407 13.41 -2.11 11.99
N ASP A 408 14.25 -1.13 11.66
CA ASP A 408 15.11 -1.15 10.46
C ASP A 408 16.19 -2.25 10.53
N ASN A 409 16.49 -2.77 11.75
CA ASN A 409 17.47 -3.83 11.97
C ASN A 409 16.85 -5.23 12.09
N LEU A 410 15.54 -5.39 11.81
CA LEU A 410 14.89 -6.68 11.84
C LEU A 410 15.37 -7.54 10.66
N ASP A 411 16.25 -8.50 10.91
CA ASP A 411 16.67 -9.45 9.89
C ASP A 411 15.60 -10.54 9.69
N HIS A 412 14.70 -10.30 8.75
CA HIS A 412 13.64 -11.24 8.36
C HIS A 412 14.12 -12.33 7.38
N THR A 413 15.42 -12.45 7.11
CA THR A 413 15.93 -13.54 6.28
C THR A 413 15.71 -14.88 7.00
N PRO A 414 15.31 -15.95 6.27
CA PRO A 414 15.14 -17.27 6.86
C PRO A 414 16.44 -17.72 7.54
N SER A 415 16.33 -18.17 8.77
CA SER A 415 17.49 -18.61 9.55
C SER A 415 17.92 -20.04 9.23
N GLN A 416 17.01 -20.88 8.72
CA GLN A 416 17.20 -22.29 8.39
C GLN A 416 17.85 -23.14 9.53
N HIS A 417 17.78 -22.65 10.79
CA HIS A 417 18.44 -23.32 11.93
C HIS A 417 17.61 -24.47 12.50
N TRP A 418 16.36 -24.63 12.08
CA TRP A 418 15.54 -25.77 12.46
C TRP A 418 15.75 -26.91 11.48
N LEU A 419 16.09 -28.08 12.05
CA LEU A 419 16.07 -29.31 11.28
C LEU A 419 14.62 -29.67 10.91
N LEU A 420 14.41 -30.12 9.68
CA LEU A 420 13.11 -30.63 9.28
C LEU A 420 12.72 -31.83 10.16
N PRO A 421 11.50 -31.87 10.72
CA PRO A 421 11.06 -32.99 11.52
C PRO A 421 11.05 -34.26 10.67
N GLN A 422 11.59 -35.34 11.23
CA GLN A 422 11.59 -36.67 10.62
C GLN A 422 10.53 -37.54 11.33
N PRO A 423 9.27 -37.49 10.91
CA PRO A 423 8.23 -38.28 11.53
C PRO A 423 8.43 -39.77 11.22
N LYS A 424 8.23 -40.62 12.23
CA LYS A 424 8.21 -42.09 12.04
C LYS A 424 6.89 -42.58 11.44
N LEU A 425 5.86 -41.73 11.47
CA LEU A 425 4.53 -42.00 10.90
C LEU A 425 4.43 -41.33 9.52
N PHE A 426 3.69 -41.96 8.60
CA PHE A 426 3.29 -41.28 7.36
C PHE A 426 2.20 -40.24 7.71
N ILE A 427 2.50 -38.95 7.48
CA ILE A 427 1.61 -37.85 7.77
C ILE A 427 1.25 -37.17 6.45
N GLY A 428 -0.05 -37.10 6.15
CA GLY A 428 -0.55 -36.36 4.98
C GLY A 428 -0.34 -34.85 5.14
N ALA A 429 -0.01 -34.19 4.04
CA ALA A 429 0.28 -32.73 4.06
C ALA A 429 -0.87 -31.89 4.67
N GLN A 430 -2.11 -32.28 4.44
CA GLN A 430 -3.31 -31.60 4.95
C GLN A 430 -3.80 -32.17 6.30
N GLN A 431 -3.08 -33.15 6.87
CA GLN A 431 -3.46 -33.74 8.14
C GLN A 431 -3.20 -32.76 9.29
N GLY A 432 -4.16 -32.61 10.18
CA GLY A 432 -4.11 -31.73 11.36
C GLY A 432 -5.40 -31.75 12.16
N PRO A 433 -5.51 -30.95 13.23
CA PRO A 433 -4.49 -30.02 13.74
C PRO A 433 -3.21 -30.73 14.23
N VAL A 434 -2.10 -29.97 14.23
CA VAL A 434 -0.81 -30.43 14.77
C VAL A 434 -0.51 -29.65 16.04
N LEU A 435 -0.30 -30.38 17.15
CA LEU A 435 0.13 -29.83 18.43
C LEU A 435 1.65 -30.00 18.54
N ILE A 436 2.34 -28.91 18.79
CA ILE A 436 3.79 -28.89 19.05
C ILE A 436 3.99 -28.50 20.52
N THR A 437 4.83 -29.25 21.22
CA THR A 437 5.24 -28.95 22.59
C THR A 437 6.75 -28.84 22.66
N VAL A 438 7.23 -27.84 23.42
CA VAL A 438 8.66 -27.64 23.68
C VAL A 438 8.84 -27.52 25.19
N ARG A 439 9.64 -28.40 25.81
CA ARG A 439 9.91 -28.39 27.25
C ARG A 439 11.20 -27.65 27.51
N TYR A 440 11.19 -26.80 28.53
CA TYR A 440 12.31 -26.00 29.02
C TYR A 440 12.51 -26.21 30.51
N GLU A 441 13.77 -26.32 30.94
CA GLU A 441 14.14 -26.38 32.37
C GLU A 441 14.79 -25.03 32.72
N VAL A 442 14.16 -24.26 33.63
CA VAL A 442 14.56 -22.89 33.97
C VAL A 442 14.78 -22.76 35.46
N ALA A 443 15.89 -22.13 35.87
CA ALA A 443 16.17 -21.83 37.28
C ALA A 443 15.31 -20.65 37.77
N LYS A 444 14.91 -20.64 39.05
CA LYS A 444 14.10 -19.57 39.64
C LYS A 444 14.62 -18.14 39.41
N PRO A 445 15.97 -17.86 39.49
CA PRO A 445 16.49 -16.52 39.26
C PRO A 445 16.25 -16.00 37.84
N ASP A 446 16.18 -16.87 36.83
CA ASP A 446 16.09 -16.52 35.41
C ASP A 446 14.66 -16.52 34.89
N LEU A 447 13.68 -16.83 35.75
CA LEU A 447 12.28 -17.03 35.37
C LEU A 447 11.62 -15.78 34.74
N GLU A 448 11.82 -14.59 35.30
CA GLU A 448 11.22 -13.37 34.78
C GLU A 448 11.74 -13.04 33.38
N ASP A 449 13.03 -13.18 33.17
CA ASP A 449 13.67 -12.95 31.88
C ASP A 449 13.24 -14.02 30.88
N PHE A 450 13.17 -15.28 31.28
CA PHE A 450 12.64 -16.36 30.45
C PHE A 450 11.19 -16.09 30.02
N LEU A 451 10.31 -15.71 30.94
CA LEU A 451 8.90 -15.42 30.64
C LEU A 451 8.75 -14.22 29.69
N ARG A 452 9.64 -13.25 29.76
CA ARG A 452 9.67 -12.12 28.82
C ARG A 452 10.09 -12.58 27.42
N GLU A 453 11.17 -13.32 27.29
CA GLU A 453 11.70 -13.80 26.00
C GLU A 453 10.76 -14.83 25.34
N ILE A 454 10.18 -15.76 26.11
CA ILE A 454 9.27 -16.77 25.57
C ILE A 454 7.95 -16.16 25.04
N LYS A 455 7.47 -15.05 25.65
CA LYS A 455 6.30 -14.31 25.12
C LYS A 455 6.63 -13.68 23.76
N LEU A 456 7.83 -13.15 23.58
CA LEU A 456 8.28 -12.63 22.28
C LEU A 456 8.32 -13.75 21.23
N LEU A 457 8.85 -14.91 21.61
CA LEU A 457 8.86 -16.10 20.73
C LEU A 457 7.44 -16.55 20.39
N GLY A 458 6.52 -16.56 21.37
CA GLY A 458 5.10 -16.90 21.18
C GLY A 458 4.40 -16.02 20.18
N SER A 459 4.67 -14.71 20.22
CA SER A 459 4.17 -13.76 19.20
C SER A 459 4.70 -14.12 17.80
N GLY A 460 5.96 -14.55 17.68
CA GLY A 460 6.52 -15.08 16.44
C GLY A 460 5.80 -16.35 15.97
N ARG A 461 5.52 -17.31 16.88
CA ARG A 461 4.75 -18.54 16.54
C ARG A 461 3.38 -18.23 15.96
N GLN A 462 2.65 -17.31 16.61
CA GLN A 462 1.32 -16.88 16.16
C GLN A 462 1.39 -16.12 14.83
N ARG A 463 2.36 -15.25 14.66
CA ARG A 463 2.65 -14.56 13.39
C ARG A 463 2.85 -15.55 12.24
N ASP A 464 3.64 -16.60 12.49
CA ASP A 464 4.09 -17.55 11.45
C ASP A 464 3.12 -18.72 11.23
N GLY A 465 2.03 -18.81 11.99
CA GLY A 465 0.98 -19.79 11.70
C GLY A 465 0.29 -20.46 12.86
N ALA A 466 0.77 -20.31 14.09
CA ALA A 466 0.12 -20.91 15.23
C ALA A 466 -1.26 -20.27 15.47
N THR A 467 -2.27 -21.12 15.65
CA THR A 467 -3.65 -20.71 15.98
C THR A 467 -3.89 -20.60 17.47
N PHE A 468 -3.06 -21.28 18.24
CA PHE A 468 -3.03 -21.26 19.71
C PHE A 468 -1.58 -21.24 20.15
N TRP A 469 -1.27 -20.53 21.24
CA TRP A 469 0.03 -20.55 21.91
C TRP A 469 -0.15 -20.28 23.39
N GLN A 470 0.52 -21.09 24.23
CA GLN A 470 0.55 -20.93 25.69
C GLN A 470 1.82 -21.51 26.27
N ILE A 471 2.18 -21.04 27.47
CA ILE A 471 3.25 -21.58 28.31
C ILE A 471 2.63 -22.10 29.62
N PHE A 472 3.02 -23.30 30.04
CA PHE A 472 2.55 -23.94 31.24
C PHE A 472 3.74 -24.32 32.12
N GLU A 473 3.60 -24.24 33.44
CA GLU A 473 4.54 -24.80 34.39
C GLU A 473 4.07 -26.19 34.81
N ASP A 474 5.00 -27.14 34.95
CA ASP A 474 4.70 -28.48 35.42
C ASP A 474 4.47 -28.43 36.94
N ALA A 475 3.22 -28.65 37.38
CA ALA A 475 2.85 -28.59 38.78
C ALA A 475 3.51 -29.70 39.63
N THR A 476 3.99 -30.77 38.97
CA THR A 476 4.67 -31.90 39.67
C THR A 476 6.18 -31.74 39.66
N ASN A 477 6.72 -30.94 38.76
CA ASN A 477 8.14 -30.69 38.64
C ASN A 477 8.43 -29.18 38.48
N PRO A 478 8.43 -28.40 39.60
CA PRO A 478 8.62 -26.98 39.58
C PRO A 478 9.96 -26.58 38.91
N GLY A 479 9.89 -25.55 37.99
CA GLY A 479 11.04 -25.14 37.18
C GLY A 479 11.06 -25.79 35.80
N SER A 480 10.14 -26.72 35.50
CA SER A 480 9.93 -27.28 34.18
C SER A 480 8.76 -26.55 33.50
N TYR A 481 8.99 -25.95 32.33
CA TYR A 481 8.02 -25.18 31.58
C TYR A 481 7.77 -25.82 30.22
N MET A 482 6.50 -25.84 29.78
CA MET A 482 6.10 -26.40 28.50
C MET A 482 5.45 -25.32 27.62
N GLU A 483 6.15 -24.90 26.56
CA GLU A 483 5.54 -24.15 25.46
C GLU A 483 4.66 -25.09 24.67
N THR A 484 3.43 -24.66 24.38
CA THR A 484 2.45 -25.43 23.60
C THR A 484 1.86 -24.55 22.53
N TYR A 485 1.89 -25.00 21.27
CA TYR A 485 1.23 -24.30 20.19
C TYR A 485 0.63 -25.24 19.15
N VAL A 486 -0.41 -24.78 18.49
CA VAL A 486 -1.18 -25.56 17.52
C VAL A 486 -1.13 -24.90 16.16
N VAL A 487 -0.90 -25.68 15.11
CA VAL A 487 -1.02 -25.26 13.70
C VAL A 487 -2.10 -26.07 12.99
N ALA A 488 -2.68 -25.49 11.92
CA ALA A 488 -3.85 -26.07 11.28
C ALA A 488 -3.53 -27.40 10.57
N THR A 489 -2.40 -27.50 9.87
CA THR A 489 -2.01 -28.69 9.11
C THR A 489 -0.52 -29.02 9.27
N TRP A 490 -0.14 -30.23 8.93
CA TRP A 490 1.29 -30.63 8.84
C TRP A 490 2.06 -29.77 7.85
N LEU A 491 1.45 -29.43 6.72
CA LEU A 491 2.05 -28.53 5.73
C LEU A 491 2.31 -27.13 6.32
N ASP A 492 1.40 -26.59 7.12
CA ASP A 492 1.62 -25.30 7.79
C ASP A 492 2.76 -25.38 8.80
N HIS A 493 2.93 -26.52 9.49
CA HIS A 493 4.08 -26.74 10.36
C HIS A 493 5.40 -26.75 9.58
N LEU A 494 5.47 -27.46 8.44
CA LEU A 494 6.65 -27.44 7.58
C LEU A 494 6.96 -26.04 7.06
N ARG A 495 5.93 -25.29 6.68
CA ARG A 495 6.07 -23.88 6.27
C ARG A 495 6.60 -22.99 7.39
N GLN A 496 6.29 -23.27 8.67
CA GLN A 496 6.89 -22.52 9.78
C GLN A 496 8.41 -22.68 9.84
N HIS A 497 8.94 -23.87 9.53
CA HIS A 497 10.39 -24.10 9.48
C HIS A 497 11.09 -23.23 8.43
N GLU A 498 10.42 -22.96 7.30
CA GLU A 498 10.94 -22.08 6.25
C GLU A 498 10.77 -20.58 6.58
N ARG A 499 9.79 -20.24 7.44
CA ARG A 499 9.40 -18.86 7.78
C ARG A 499 10.19 -18.27 8.92
N ILE A 500 10.77 -19.10 9.78
CA ILE A 500 11.50 -18.64 10.97
C ILE A 500 12.65 -17.73 10.57
N SER A 501 12.70 -16.53 11.16
CA SER A 501 13.68 -15.51 10.82
C SER A 501 14.94 -15.63 11.67
N LYS A 502 16.03 -14.96 11.26
CA LYS A 502 17.23 -14.83 12.07
C LYS A 502 16.96 -14.13 13.40
N GLN A 503 16.00 -13.19 13.42
CA GLN A 503 15.60 -12.55 14.67
C GLN A 503 14.95 -13.54 15.64
N ASP A 504 14.08 -14.44 15.16
CA ASP A 504 13.51 -15.49 16.00
C ASP A 504 14.60 -16.44 16.52
N ALA A 505 15.63 -16.70 15.70
CA ALA A 505 16.80 -17.47 16.13
C ALA A 505 17.58 -16.79 17.26
N LEU A 506 17.74 -15.46 17.22
CA LEU A 506 18.35 -14.69 18.30
C LEU A 506 17.52 -14.75 19.60
N ILE A 507 16.20 -14.67 19.52
CA ILE A 507 15.32 -14.85 20.70
C ILE A 507 15.51 -16.25 21.27
N GLN A 508 15.53 -17.29 20.44
CA GLN A 508 15.76 -18.67 20.89
C GLN A 508 17.15 -18.84 21.50
N GLN A 509 18.17 -18.15 20.98
CA GLN A 509 19.51 -18.17 21.56
C GLN A 509 19.52 -17.53 22.95
N ARG A 510 18.82 -16.39 23.15
CA ARG A 510 18.68 -15.77 24.48
C ARG A 510 17.94 -16.70 25.46
N ILE A 511 16.87 -17.35 25.01
CA ILE A 511 16.16 -18.35 25.82
C ILE A 511 17.10 -19.49 26.23
N ARG A 512 17.95 -20.00 25.32
CA ARG A 512 18.90 -21.09 25.64
C ARG A 512 19.88 -20.72 26.73
N VAL A 513 20.30 -19.47 26.81
CA VAL A 513 21.24 -18.98 27.86
C VAL A 513 20.58 -18.97 29.25
N LEU A 514 19.25 -18.85 29.32
CA LEU A 514 18.45 -18.82 30.57
C LEU A 514 18.03 -20.23 31.05
N LEU A 515 18.40 -21.29 30.30
CA LEU A 515 18.09 -22.65 30.69
C LEU A 515 19.09 -23.17 31.71
N GLN A 516 18.70 -24.16 32.51
CA GLN A 516 19.60 -24.86 33.44
C GLN A 516 20.77 -25.48 32.68
N PRO A 517 22.00 -25.41 33.25
CA PRO A 517 23.19 -25.94 32.59
C PRO A 517 23.02 -27.41 32.19
N GLY A 518 23.38 -27.72 30.96
CA GLY A 518 23.32 -29.09 30.42
C GLY A 518 21.93 -29.50 29.89
N THR A 519 20.91 -28.66 29.98
CA THR A 519 19.57 -28.94 29.44
C THR A 519 19.43 -28.38 28.01
N VAL A 520 18.66 -29.07 27.18
CA VAL A 520 18.29 -28.66 25.83
C VAL A 520 16.77 -28.73 25.67
N PRO A 521 16.15 -27.82 24.91
CA PRO A 521 14.71 -27.87 24.68
C PRO A 521 14.31 -29.20 24.00
N LEU A 522 13.33 -29.91 24.59
CA LEU A 522 12.78 -31.15 24.03
C LEU A 522 11.52 -30.82 23.23
N VAL A 523 11.57 -31.05 21.92
CA VAL A 523 10.44 -30.80 21.00
C VAL A 523 9.70 -32.10 20.71
N SER A 524 8.36 -32.05 20.82
CA SER A 524 7.50 -33.18 20.45
C SER A 524 6.37 -32.70 19.52
N HIS A 525 5.98 -33.57 18.57
CA HIS A 525 4.95 -33.28 17.58
C HIS A 525 3.82 -34.30 17.73
N PHE A 526 2.59 -33.82 17.88
CA PHE A 526 1.38 -34.63 17.97
C PHE A 526 0.44 -34.24 16.83
N VAL A 527 0.00 -35.20 16.06
CA VAL A 527 -0.90 -34.98 14.92
C VAL A 527 -2.23 -35.66 15.21
N HIS A 528 -3.33 -34.96 14.91
CA HIS A 528 -4.66 -35.56 15.07
C HIS A 528 -4.74 -36.87 14.26
N PRO A 529 -5.10 -38.00 14.91
CA PRO A 529 -5.19 -39.28 14.19
C PRO A 529 -6.26 -39.19 13.10
N LEU A 530 -5.99 -39.79 11.96
CA LEU A 530 -7.04 -40.03 10.96
C LEU A 530 -8.03 -41.02 11.60
N VAL A 531 -9.25 -40.59 11.85
CA VAL A 531 -10.32 -41.51 12.17
C VAL A 531 -10.59 -42.34 10.90
N LEU A 532 -10.29 -43.64 10.96
CA LEU A 532 -10.54 -44.60 9.88
C LEU A 532 -12.05 -44.73 9.63
#